data_4a1e441fcbbe28d1fd9d019daa85b317
#
_entry.id   4a1e441fcbbe28d1fd9d019daa85b317
#
_cell.length_a   1.000
_cell.length_b   1.000
_cell.length_c   1.000
_cell.angle_alpha   90.00
_cell.angle_beta   90.00
_cell.angle_gamma   90.00
#
_symmetry.space_group_name_H-M   'P 1'
#
loop_
_entity.id
_entity.type
_entity.pdbx_description
1 polymer ?
#
loop_
_entity_poly.entity_id
_entity_poly.type
_entity_poly.pdbx_seq_one_letter_code
_entity_poly.pdbx_strand_id
1 'polypeptide(L)'
;MIQFKNIIKSFGPKTVLQDVSFDVPTGSVFFIIGASGVGKSVLIKHLVGLLYPDSGEIWLDGQEISRFDEVQMGPVRKKCAMVFQHSTLFDSMTCAENVALPLRKHKNLTLKAALAEARHRLEIVRMQEFADRYPPELGDGMRKRVAIARALTVDPTYVLFDEPTTSLDPVSARRVDALIRELSDKLGVTSIVVSHDLTSIFSIADRIVMLYRGKVRMEGGRDDFKATPDGVVQQFITGRATGPFEL
;
A
#
# COMPACT_ATOMS: atom_id res chain seq x y z
N MET A 1 6.25 -14.05 0.04
CA MET A 1 6.41 -13.53 -1.34
C MET A 1 5.05 -13.46 -2.01
N ILE A 2 4.77 -12.38 -2.76
CA ILE A 2 3.56 -12.26 -3.58
C ILE A 2 3.96 -12.38 -5.04
N GLN A 3 3.14 -13.08 -5.85
CA GLN A 3 3.34 -13.20 -7.29
C GLN A 3 2.04 -12.89 -8.02
N PHE A 4 2.13 -12.06 -9.04
CA PHE A 4 1.08 -11.82 -10.03
C PHE A 4 1.49 -12.51 -11.31
N LYS A 5 0.59 -13.34 -11.89
CA LYS A 5 0.85 -14.12 -13.11
C LYS A 5 -0.25 -13.90 -14.12
N ASN A 6 0.08 -13.24 -15.22
CA ASN A 6 -0.79 -13.01 -16.38
C ASN A 6 -2.14 -12.36 -16.00
N ILE A 7 -2.12 -11.39 -15.10
CA ILE A 7 -3.33 -10.74 -14.58
C ILE A 7 -3.99 -9.90 -15.69
N ILE A 8 -5.25 -10.20 -15.93
CA ILE A 8 -6.14 -9.41 -16.79
C ILE A 8 -7.31 -8.91 -15.95
N LYS A 9 -7.64 -7.62 -16.09
CA LYS A 9 -8.81 -7.01 -15.46
C LYS A 9 -9.44 -5.96 -16.34
N SER A 10 -10.76 -6.11 -16.57
CA SER A 10 -11.57 -5.18 -17.33
C SER A 10 -12.71 -4.63 -16.47
N PHE A 11 -13.16 -3.44 -16.79
CA PHE A 11 -14.36 -2.81 -16.26
C PHE A 11 -15.23 -2.35 -17.43
N GLY A 12 -16.28 -3.12 -17.70
CA GLY A 12 -17.06 -2.97 -18.92
C GLY A 12 -16.18 -3.15 -20.17
N PRO A 13 -16.20 -2.23 -21.15
CA PRO A 13 -15.41 -2.35 -22.36
C PRO A 13 -13.92 -2.01 -22.18
N LYS A 14 -13.53 -1.44 -21.02
CA LYS A 14 -12.15 -0.99 -20.78
C LYS A 14 -11.34 -2.07 -20.09
N THR A 15 -10.33 -2.63 -20.76
CA THR A 15 -9.32 -3.48 -20.13
C THR A 15 -8.27 -2.59 -19.45
N VAL A 16 -8.17 -2.70 -18.12
CA VAL A 16 -7.30 -1.89 -17.28
C VAL A 16 -5.95 -2.57 -17.03
N LEU A 17 -5.96 -3.90 -16.80
CA LEU A 17 -4.76 -4.72 -16.68
C LEU A 17 -4.71 -5.71 -17.83
N GLN A 18 -3.57 -5.80 -18.52
CA GLN A 18 -3.38 -6.58 -19.74
C GLN A 18 -2.12 -7.44 -19.59
N ASP A 19 -2.30 -8.67 -19.10
CA ASP A 19 -1.19 -9.64 -18.96
C ASP A 19 -0.07 -9.13 -18.02
N VAL A 20 -0.45 -8.70 -16.81
CA VAL A 20 0.47 -8.17 -15.82
C VAL A 20 1.09 -9.30 -15.00
N SER A 21 2.42 -9.43 -15.05
CA SER A 21 3.18 -10.43 -14.29
C SER A 21 4.39 -9.78 -13.63
N PHE A 22 4.56 -9.96 -12.32
CA PHE A 22 5.74 -9.59 -11.53
C PHE A 22 5.70 -10.23 -10.14
N ASP A 23 6.84 -10.23 -9.46
CA ASP A 23 6.99 -10.77 -8.11
C ASP A 23 7.32 -9.66 -7.10
N VAL A 24 6.76 -9.76 -5.89
CA VAL A 24 7.08 -8.87 -4.75
C VAL A 24 7.92 -9.65 -3.74
N PRO A 25 9.22 -9.35 -3.61
CA PRO A 25 10.09 -9.98 -2.61
C PRO A 25 9.64 -9.66 -1.18
N THR A 26 9.73 -10.65 -0.28
CA THR A 26 9.42 -10.45 1.14
C THR A 26 10.44 -9.52 1.80
N GLY A 27 9.99 -8.67 2.72
CA GLY A 27 10.83 -7.75 3.50
C GLY A 27 11.30 -6.51 2.72
N SER A 28 10.78 -6.27 1.52
CA SER A 28 11.13 -5.11 0.69
C SER A 28 10.10 -4.00 0.76
N VAL A 29 10.53 -2.78 0.44
CA VAL A 29 9.65 -1.67 0.06
C VAL A 29 9.53 -1.69 -1.47
N PHE A 30 8.40 -2.22 -1.94
CA PHE A 30 8.10 -2.43 -3.35
C PHE A 30 7.14 -1.37 -3.88
N PHE A 31 7.52 -0.64 -4.90
CA PHE A 31 6.68 0.39 -5.51
C PHE A 31 6.02 -0.07 -6.80
N ILE A 32 4.73 0.20 -6.93
CA ILE A 32 3.97 0.07 -8.18
C ILE A 32 3.70 1.50 -8.67
N ILE A 33 4.33 1.88 -9.79
CA ILE A 33 4.26 3.23 -10.34
C ILE A 33 3.61 3.29 -11.71
N GLY A 34 3.29 4.48 -12.20
CA GLY A 34 2.69 4.73 -13.50
C GLY A 34 1.61 5.82 -13.45
N ALA A 35 1.05 6.17 -14.60
CA ALA A 35 0.02 7.21 -14.72
C ALA A 35 -1.21 6.94 -13.85
N SER A 36 -1.98 8.00 -13.57
CA SER A 36 -3.29 7.85 -12.93
C SER A 36 -4.22 7.00 -13.79
N GLY A 37 -4.97 6.09 -13.16
CA GLY A 37 -5.91 5.21 -13.86
C GLY A 37 -5.31 4.03 -14.62
N VAL A 38 -3.97 3.78 -14.58
CA VAL A 38 -3.32 2.68 -15.29
C VAL A 38 -3.54 1.29 -14.63
N GLY A 39 -4.17 1.24 -13.45
CA GLY A 39 -4.48 -0.03 -12.76
C GLY A 39 -3.69 -0.33 -11.49
N LYS A 40 -2.84 0.59 -10.99
CA LYS A 40 -2.02 0.39 -9.80
C LYS A 40 -2.83 -0.04 -8.56
N SER A 41 -3.83 0.75 -8.19
CA SER A 41 -4.71 0.43 -7.04
C SER A 41 -5.58 -0.80 -7.30
N VAL A 42 -5.86 -1.13 -8.56
CA VAL A 42 -6.59 -2.35 -8.93
C VAL A 42 -5.79 -3.59 -8.53
N LEU A 43 -4.47 -3.60 -8.77
CA LEU A 43 -3.59 -4.73 -8.40
C LEU A 43 -3.61 -5.00 -6.89
N ILE A 44 -3.40 -3.97 -6.05
CA ILE A 44 -3.37 -4.20 -4.61
C ILE A 44 -4.73 -4.55 -4.02
N LYS A 45 -5.83 -4.11 -4.64
CA LYS A 45 -7.20 -4.49 -4.24
C LYS A 45 -7.49 -5.97 -4.48
N HIS A 46 -6.85 -6.61 -5.46
CA HIS A 46 -6.97 -8.06 -5.64
C HIS A 46 -6.37 -8.83 -4.45
N LEU A 47 -5.26 -8.36 -3.86
CA LEU A 47 -4.60 -9.03 -2.72
C LEU A 47 -5.46 -9.12 -1.47
N VAL A 48 -6.43 -8.23 -1.30
CA VAL A 48 -7.33 -8.22 -0.14
C VAL A 48 -8.76 -8.64 -0.50
N GLY A 49 -8.98 -9.13 -1.72
CA GLY A 49 -10.28 -9.62 -2.20
C GLY A 49 -11.35 -8.54 -2.33
N LEU A 50 -10.95 -7.27 -2.53
CA LEU A 50 -11.87 -6.19 -2.89
C LEU A 50 -12.21 -6.21 -4.39
N LEU A 51 -11.36 -6.84 -5.19
CA LEU A 51 -11.55 -7.10 -6.61
C LEU A 51 -11.01 -8.51 -6.91
N TYR A 52 -11.51 -9.11 -7.99
CA TYR A 52 -11.01 -10.36 -8.52
C TYR A 52 -10.52 -10.16 -9.94
N PRO A 53 -9.42 -10.82 -10.37
CA PRO A 53 -8.97 -10.78 -11.75
C PRO A 53 -9.96 -11.52 -12.65
N ASP A 54 -10.06 -11.10 -13.91
CA ASP A 54 -10.88 -11.80 -14.90
C ASP A 54 -10.15 -13.06 -15.40
N SER A 55 -8.81 -13.00 -15.46
CA SER A 55 -7.92 -14.14 -15.67
C SER A 55 -6.55 -13.91 -15.05
N GLY A 56 -5.74 -14.96 -14.98
CA GLY A 56 -4.44 -14.97 -14.33
C GLY A 56 -4.52 -15.45 -12.88
N GLU A 57 -3.36 -15.51 -12.24
CA GLU A 57 -3.20 -16.07 -10.90
C GLU A 57 -2.49 -15.11 -9.98
N ILE A 58 -2.92 -15.08 -8.72
CA ILE A 58 -2.28 -14.33 -7.63
C ILE A 58 -1.88 -15.32 -6.56
N TRP A 59 -0.60 -15.34 -6.25
CA TRP A 59 -0.02 -16.22 -5.24
C TRP A 59 0.46 -15.43 -4.04
N LEU A 60 0.12 -15.88 -2.85
CA LEU A 60 0.58 -15.34 -1.57
C LEU A 60 1.24 -16.45 -0.75
N ASP A 61 2.55 -16.35 -0.51
CA ASP A 61 3.32 -17.34 0.25
C ASP A 61 3.14 -18.78 -0.25
N GLY A 62 3.09 -18.98 -1.56
CA GLY A 62 2.92 -20.28 -2.20
C GLY A 62 1.48 -20.79 -2.27
N GLN A 63 0.51 -19.99 -1.86
CA GLN A 63 -0.92 -20.30 -1.96
C GLN A 63 -1.57 -19.43 -3.03
N GLU A 64 -2.28 -20.01 -3.99
CA GLU A 64 -3.09 -19.27 -4.94
C GLU A 64 -4.35 -18.72 -4.25
N ILE A 65 -4.60 -17.42 -4.41
CA ILE A 65 -5.70 -16.70 -3.77
C ILE A 65 -6.68 -16.06 -4.75
N SER A 66 -6.47 -16.19 -6.05
CA SER A 66 -7.19 -15.45 -7.11
C SER A 66 -8.70 -15.64 -7.09
N ARG A 67 -9.17 -16.78 -6.59
CA ARG A 67 -10.58 -17.18 -6.59
C ARG A 67 -11.12 -17.51 -5.20
N PHE A 68 -10.44 -17.04 -4.15
CA PHE A 68 -10.88 -17.24 -2.78
C PHE A 68 -12.21 -16.55 -2.54
N ASP A 69 -13.14 -17.25 -1.87
CA ASP A 69 -14.36 -16.66 -1.35
C ASP A 69 -14.09 -15.78 -0.11
N GLU A 70 -15.14 -15.16 0.42
CA GLU A 70 -15.05 -14.24 1.56
C GLU A 70 -14.47 -14.92 2.82
N VAL A 71 -14.77 -16.19 3.05
CA VAL A 71 -14.30 -16.96 4.22
C VAL A 71 -12.80 -17.26 4.06
N GLN A 72 -12.40 -17.70 2.87
CA GLN A 72 -11.01 -18.01 2.52
C GLN A 72 -10.14 -16.75 2.53
N MET A 73 -10.68 -15.58 2.18
CA MET A 73 -9.97 -14.30 2.25
C MET A 73 -9.72 -13.80 3.69
N GLY A 74 -10.42 -14.34 4.69
CA GLY A 74 -10.22 -13.96 6.09
C GLY A 74 -8.78 -14.06 6.57
N PRO A 75 -8.11 -15.22 6.45
CA PRO A 75 -6.68 -15.38 6.76
C PRO A 75 -5.75 -14.50 5.92
N VAL A 76 -6.06 -14.29 4.63
CA VAL A 76 -5.28 -13.42 3.73
C VAL A 76 -5.29 -11.97 4.23
N ARG A 77 -6.46 -11.44 4.62
CA ARG A 77 -6.61 -10.07 5.16
C ARG A 77 -5.93 -9.87 6.51
N LYS A 78 -5.63 -10.92 7.26
CA LYS A 78 -4.79 -10.83 8.45
C LYS A 78 -3.31 -10.69 8.09
N LYS A 79 -2.87 -11.33 6.99
CA LYS A 79 -1.50 -11.19 6.48
C LYS A 79 -1.29 -9.89 5.69
N CYS A 80 -2.32 -9.41 4.98
CA CYS A 80 -2.26 -8.26 4.07
C CYS A 80 -3.15 -7.13 4.60
N ALA A 81 -2.59 -6.21 5.36
CA ALA A 81 -3.31 -5.01 5.81
C ALA A 81 -3.25 -3.91 4.75
N MET A 82 -4.32 -3.14 4.59
CA MET A 82 -4.39 -2.06 3.60
C MET A 82 -4.58 -0.68 4.25
N VAL A 83 -3.76 0.27 3.81
CA VAL A 83 -3.85 1.70 4.14
C VAL A 83 -4.32 2.43 2.89
N PHE A 84 -5.55 2.93 2.91
CA PHE A 84 -6.18 3.61 1.78
C PHE A 84 -5.67 5.04 1.60
N GLN A 85 -5.86 5.59 0.41
CA GLN A 85 -5.52 6.97 0.05
C GLN A 85 -6.16 7.98 1.02
N HIS A 86 -7.43 7.82 1.34
CA HIS A 86 -8.07 8.50 2.45
C HIS A 86 -7.92 7.62 3.69
N SER A 87 -7.55 8.19 4.82
CA SER A 87 -7.18 7.43 6.03
C SER A 87 -8.31 6.52 6.56
N THR A 88 -9.57 6.74 6.12
CA THR A 88 -10.77 5.93 6.44
C THR A 88 -10.94 5.67 7.95
N LEU A 89 -10.56 6.64 8.78
CA LEU A 89 -10.80 6.60 10.22
C LEU A 89 -12.27 6.92 10.51
N PHE A 90 -12.77 6.38 11.61
CA PHE A 90 -14.11 6.73 12.12
C PHE A 90 -14.02 8.04 12.89
N ASP A 91 -14.65 9.09 12.40
CA ASP A 91 -14.63 10.44 12.99
C ASP A 91 -15.29 10.50 14.38
N SER A 92 -16.20 9.57 14.67
CA SER A 92 -16.88 9.42 15.96
C SER A 92 -16.09 8.67 17.02
N MET A 93 -14.89 8.20 16.69
CA MET A 93 -13.97 7.45 17.57
C MET A 93 -12.66 8.20 17.74
N THR A 94 -12.09 8.15 18.94
CA THR A 94 -10.73 8.65 19.18
C THR A 94 -9.70 7.88 18.36
N CYS A 95 -8.47 8.38 18.28
CA CYS A 95 -7.36 7.66 17.64
C CYS A 95 -7.13 6.29 18.26
N ALA A 96 -7.11 6.22 19.60
CA ALA A 96 -6.95 4.95 20.31
C ALA A 96 -8.10 3.96 20.02
N GLU A 97 -9.35 4.44 19.97
CA GLU A 97 -10.50 3.60 19.65
C GLU A 97 -10.47 3.09 18.21
N ASN A 98 -10.09 3.95 17.24
CA ASN A 98 -9.88 3.53 15.85
C ASN A 98 -8.85 2.40 15.74
N VAL A 99 -7.73 2.51 16.45
CA VAL A 99 -6.68 1.49 16.47
C VAL A 99 -7.10 0.25 17.27
N ALA A 100 -7.89 0.40 18.34
CA ALA A 100 -8.39 -0.72 19.15
C ALA A 100 -9.43 -1.58 18.44
N LEU A 101 -10.14 -1.04 17.45
CA LEU A 101 -11.24 -1.73 16.77
C LEU A 101 -10.85 -3.08 16.16
N PRO A 102 -9.78 -3.22 15.35
CA PRO A 102 -9.37 -4.52 14.83
C PRO A 102 -8.89 -5.48 15.94
N LEU A 103 -8.26 -4.98 17.00
CA LEU A 103 -7.81 -5.79 18.14
C LEU A 103 -8.98 -6.48 18.82
N ARG A 104 -10.08 -5.76 19.03
CA ARG A 104 -11.32 -6.32 19.58
C ARG A 104 -11.93 -7.37 18.65
N LYS A 105 -11.98 -7.06 17.34
CA LYS A 105 -12.61 -7.92 16.34
C LYS A 105 -11.83 -9.20 16.07
N HIS A 106 -10.50 -9.12 16.00
CA HIS A 106 -9.66 -10.24 15.52
C HIS A 106 -8.88 -10.96 16.63
N LYS A 107 -8.60 -10.28 17.75
CA LYS A 107 -7.87 -10.85 18.90
C LYS A 107 -8.77 -11.07 20.14
N ASN A 108 -10.07 -10.78 20.04
CA ASN A 108 -11.05 -10.92 21.12
C ASN A 108 -10.64 -10.24 22.43
N LEU A 109 -9.89 -9.14 22.37
CA LEU A 109 -9.46 -8.39 23.54
C LEU A 109 -10.64 -7.65 24.18
N THR A 110 -10.63 -7.53 25.51
CA THR A 110 -11.53 -6.60 26.21
C THR A 110 -11.25 -5.17 25.78
N LEU A 111 -12.21 -4.26 25.92
CA LEU A 111 -12.03 -2.85 25.54
C LEU A 111 -10.79 -2.25 26.23
N LYS A 112 -10.62 -2.49 27.53
CA LYS A 112 -9.46 -1.98 28.31
C LYS A 112 -8.14 -2.48 27.75
N ALA A 113 -8.01 -3.78 27.46
CA ALA A 113 -6.81 -4.38 26.91
C ALA A 113 -6.52 -3.89 25.48
N ALA A 114 -7.57 -3.77 24.65
CA ALA A 114 -7.44 -3.27 23.28
C ALA A 114 -7.00 -1.80 23.24
N LEU A 115 -7.51 -0.94 24.14
CA LEU A 115 -7.07 0.45 24.24
C LEU A 115 -5.62 0.57 24.72
N ALA A 116 -5.17 -0.28 25.67
CA ALA A 116 -3.79 -0.30 26.11
C ALA A 116 -2.84 -0.68 24.96
N GLU A 117 -3.15 -1.74 24.23
CA GLU A 117 -2.39 -2.17 23.06
C GLU A 117 -2.45 -1.13 21.93
N ALA A 118 -3.59 -0.50 21.71
CA ALA A 118 -3.74 0.56 20.71
C ALA A 118 -2.81 1.75 20.98
N ARG A 119 -2.64 2.15 22.26
CA ARG A 119 -1.70 3.21 22.64
C ARG A 119 -0.25 2.81 22.31
N HIS A 120 0.13 1.57 22.55
CA HIS A 120 1.44 1.05 22.17
C HIS A 120 1.64 1.07 20.63
N ARG A 121 0.59 0.70 19.84
CA ARG A 121 0.66 0.82 18.37
C ARG A 121 0.78 2.27 17.89
N LEU A 122 0.18 3.22 18.61
CA LEU A 122 0.33 4.64 18.32
C LEU A 122 1.74 5.18 18.63
N GLU A 123 2.47 4.58 19.56
CA GLU A 123 3.90 4.91 19.80
C GLU A 123 4.77 4.60 18.58
N ILE A 124 4.55 3.45 17.93
CA ILE A 124 5.30 3.03 16.73
C ILE A 124 5.23 4.11 15.63
N VAL A 125 4.07 4.76 15.50
CA VAL A 125 3.83 5.81 14.51
C VAL A 125 4.00 7.23 15.08
N ARG A 126 4.50 7.37 16.32
CA ARG A 126 4.72 8.65 17.01
C ARG A 126 3.45 9.49 17.15
N MET A 127 2.37 8.84 17.56
CA MET A 127 1.04 9.43 17.75
C MET A 127 0.46 9.21 19.17
N GLN A 128 1.27 8.77 20.12
CA GLN A 128 0.85 8.44 21.50
C GLN A 128 0.18 9.62 22.22
N GLU A 129 0.68 10.86 22.02
CA GLU A 129 0.14 12.07 22.64
C GLU A 129 -1.25 12.46 22.09
N PHE A 130 -1.61 11.93 20.92
CA PHE A 130 -2.88 12.19 20.23
C PHE A 130 -3.88 11.05 20.37
N ALA A 131 -3.63 10.09 21.28
CA ALA A 131 -4.45 8.88 21.42
C ALA A 131 -5.91 9.19 21.71
N ASP A 132 -6.18 10.23 22.49
CA ASP A 132 -7.53 10.64 22.94
C ASP A 132 -8.15 11.73 22.03
N ARG A 133 -7.48 12.15 20.96
CA ARG A 133 -8.00 13.09 19.96
C ARG A 133 -8.87 12.37 18.94
N TYR A 134 -9.80 13.10 18.36
CA TYR A 134 -10.63 12.64 17.25
C TYR A 134 -9.97 12.95 15.90
N PRO A 135 -10.19 12.11 14.85
CA PRO A 135 -9.60 12.33 13.53
C PRO A 135 -9.81 13.73 12.93
N PRO A 136 -10.97 14.41 13.08
CA PRO A 136 -11.15 15.77 12.57
C PRO A 136 -10.25 16.82 13.22
N GLU A 137 -9.69 16.57 14.41
CA GLU A 137 -8.75 17.47 15.10
C GLU A 137 -7.31 17.34 14.58
N LEU A 138 -7.06 16.39 13.68
CA LEU A 138 -5.72 16.04 13.19
C LEU A 138 -5.49 16.53 11.76
N GLY A 139 -4.27 16.92 11.43
CA GLY A 139 -3.84 17.12 10.05
C GLY A 139 -3.75 15.79 9.27
N ASP A 140 -3.76 15.87 7.93
CA ASP A 140 -3.78 14.70 7.04
C ASP A 140 -2.63 13.71 7.30
N GLY A 141 -1.41 14.19 7.48
CA GLY A 141 -0.27 13.35 7.79
C GLY A 141 -0.38 12.64 9.13
N MET A 142 -1.04 13.26 10.13
CA MET A 142 -1.31 12.62 11.42
C MET A 142 -2.39 11.54 11.27
N ARG A 143 -3.48 11.83 10.57
CA ARG A 143 -4.53 10.84 10.25
C ARG A 143 -3.95 9.63 9.52
N LYS A 144 -3.03 9.86 8.57
CA LYS A 144 -2.36 8.78 7.85
C LYS A 144 -1.56 7.88 8.79
N ARG A 145 -0.80 8.45 9.74
CA ARG A 145 -0.04 7.67 10.73
C ARG A 145 -0.94 6.86 11.65
N VAL A 146 -2.08 7.41 12.10
CA VAL A 146 -3.08 6.64 12.87
C VAL A 146 -3.66 5.49 12.05
N ALA A 147 -3.95 5.69 10.76
CA ALA A 147 -4.42 4.63 9.87
C ALA A 147 -3.36 3.51 9.70
N ILE A 148 -2.08 3.87 9.64
CA ILE A 148 -0.97 2.90 9.63
C ILE A 148 -0.93 2.13 10.95
N ALA A 149 -1.02 2.80 12.11
CA ALA A 149 -1.08 2.12 13.42
C ALA A 149 -2.23 1.12 13.48
N ARG A 150 -3.42 1.49 12.97
CA ARG A 150 -4.58 0.60 12.88
C ARG A 150 -4.30 -0.62 12.00
N ALA A 151 -3.64 -0.44 10.87
CA ALA A 151 -3.27 -1.54 9.97
C ALA A 151 -2.29 -2.52 10.62
N LEU A 152 -1.37 -2.04 11.47
CA LEU A 152 -0.37 -2.86 12.17
C LEU A 152 -0.94 -3.71 13.31
N THR A 153 -2.19 -3.51 13.74
CA THR A 153 -2.79 -4.22 14.89
C THR A 153 -2.97 -5.71 14.69
N VAL A 154 -3.06 -6.17 13.43
CA VAL A 154 -3.19 -7.58 13.06
C VAL A 154 -1.85 -8.27 12.84
N ASP A 155 -0.73 -7.59 13.12
CA ASP A 155 0.65 -8.06 12.90
C ASP A 155 0.85 -8.57 11.47
N PRO A 156 0.58 -7.74 10.46
CA PRO A 156 0.58 -8.17 9.06
C PRO A 156 2.00 -8.45 8.55
N THR A 157 2.14 -9.43 7.67
CA THR A 157 3.38 -9.67 6.90
C THR A 157 3.53 -8.66 5.77
N TYR A 158 2.40 -8.21 5.20
CA TYR A 158 2.33 -7.30 4.05
C TYR A 158 1.46 -6.09 4.40
N VAL A 159 1.96 -4.89 4.13
CA VAL A 159 1.17 -3.66 4.23
C VAL A 159 1.07 -3.02 2.86
N LEU A 160 -0.17 -2.83 2.40
CA LEU A 160 -0.51 -2.27 1.11
C LEU A 160 -0.85 -0.80 1.29
N PHE A 161 -0.09 0.09 0.69
CA PHE A 161 -0.29 1.53 0.75
C PHE A 161 -0.83 2.04 -0.59
N ASP A 162 -2.05 2.55 -0.61
CA ASP A 162 -2.64 3.18 -1.79
C ASP A 162 -2.46 4.70 -1.70
N GLU A 163 -1.50 5.24 -2.46
CA GLU A 163 -1.17 6.67 -2.54
C GLU A 163 -0.97 7.32 -1.14
N PRO A 164 -0.01 6.83 -0.31
CA PRO A 164 0.10 7.21 1.10
C PRO A 164 0.51 8.68 1.32
N THR A 165 1.17 9.31 0.36
CA THR A 165 1.69 10.69 0.45
C THR A 165 0.85 11.71 -0.30
N THR A 166 -0.16 11.28 -1.06
CA THR A 166 -1.05 12.16 -1.83
C THR A 166 -1.79 13.11 -0.89
N SER A 167 -1.87 14.37 -1.27
CA SER A 167 -2.49 15.48 -0.52
C SER A 167 -1.76 15.87 0.79
N LEU A 168 -0.57 15.36 1.04
CA LEU A 168 0.26 15.76 2.17
C LEU A 168 1.21 16.92 1.78
N ASP A 169 1.51 17.77 2.74
CA ASP A 169 2.63 18.71 2.59
C ASP A 169 3.97 17.92 2.49
N PRO A 170 5.02 18.53 1.90
CA PRO A 170 6.28 17.82 1.68
C PRO A 170 6.91 17.23 2.95
N VAL A 171 6.80 17.91 4.09
CA VAL A 171 7.38 17.45 5.36
C VAL A 171 6.61 16.24 5.90
N SER A 172 5.28 16.31 5.87
CA SER A 172 4.40 15.20 6.29
C SER A 172 4.58 13.99 5.38
N ALA A 173 4.73 14.19 4.07
CA ALA A 173 5.02 13.11 3.12
C ALA A 173 6.33 12.39 3.47
N ARG A 174 7.43 13.14 3.71
CA ARG A 174 8.72 12.52 4.11
C ARG A 174 8.65 11.77 5.44
N ARG A 175 7.81 12.24 6.39
CA ARG A 175 7.58 11.50 7.64
C ARG A 175 6.84 10.17 7.43
N VAL A 176 5.89 10.13 6.50
CA VAL A 176 5.20 8.88 6.13
C VAL A 176 6.16 7.93 5.40
N ASP A 177 6.99 8.44 4.48
CA ASP A 177 8.01 7.62 3.80
C ASP A 177 8.99 7.00 4.79
N ALA A 178 9.53 7.83 5.71
CA ALA A 178 10.44 7.34 6.73
C ALA A 178 9.79 6.25 7.61
N LEU A 179 8.50 6.41 7.94
CA LEU A 179 7.76 5.39 8.68
C LEU A 179 7.61 4.10 7.87
N ILE A 180 7.25 4.17 6.58
CA ILE A 180 7.15 3.00 5.70
C ILE A 180 8.49 2.25 5.63
N ARG A 181 9.61 2.98 5.49
CA ARG A 181 10.94 2.39 5.49
C ARG A 181 11.27 1.72 6.83
N GLU A 182 10.97 2.43 7.95
CA GLU A 182 11.22 1.93 9.30
C GLU A 182 10.43 0.63 9.59
N LEU A 183 9.19 0.52 9.13
CA LEU A 183 8.38 -0.71 9.26
C LEU A 183 9.03 -1.89 8.54
N SER A 184 9.57 -1.69 7.35
CA SER A 184 10.27 -2.73 6.61
C SER A 184 11.57 -3.12 7.30
N ASP A 185 12.41 -2.15 7.70
CA ASP A 185 13.74 -2.40 8.27
C ASP A 185 13.69 -3.02 9.68
N LYS A 186 12.76 -2.56 10.52
CA LYS A 186 12.69 -2.97 11.93
C LYS A 186 11.73 -4.11 12.22
N LEU A 187 10.61 -4.16 11.49
CA LEU A 187 9.55 -5.15 11.73
C LEU A 187 9.54 -6.25 10.66
N GLY A 188 10.38 -6.16 9.63
CA GLY A 188 10.43 -7.14 8.54
C GLY A 188 9.16 -7.14 7.66
N VAL A 189 8.34 -6.10 7.75
CA VAL A 189 7.10 -5.98 6.98
C VAL A 189 7.44 -5.73 5.50
N THR A 190 6.77 -6.43 4.61
CA THR A 190 6.82 -6.13 3.18
C THR A 190 5.85 -4.99 2.88
N SER A 191 6.35 -3.86 2.43
CA SER A 191 5.54 -2.69 2.10
C SER A 191 5.32 -2.60 0.59
N ILE A 192 4.07 -2.72 0.13
CA ILE A 192 3.70 -2.51 -1.28
C ILE A 192 3.06 -1.13 -1.39
N VAL A 193 3.71 -0.24 -2.13
CA VAL A 193 3.32 1.17 -2.21
C VAL A 193 2.90 1.51 -3.64
N VAL A 194 1.64 1.86 -3.82
CA VAL A 194 1.16 2.51 -5.03
C VAL A 194 1.41 4.00 -4.90
N SER A 195 2.18 4.59 -5.81
CA SER A 195 2.45 6.03 -5.77
C SER A 195 2.86 6.58 -7.14
N HIS A 196 2.72 7.89 -7.30
CA HIS A 196 3.28 8.69 -8.38
C HIS A 196 4.26 9.77 -7.85
N ASP A 197 4.51 9.82 -6.53
CA ASP A 197 5.48 10.73 -5.91
C ASP A 197 6.91 10.23 -6.14
N LEU A 198 7.58 10.82 -7.12
CA LEU A 198 8.95 10.47 -7.50
C LEU A 198 9.95 10.62 -6.35
N THR A 199 9.72 11.59 -5.44
CA THR A 199 10.59 11.79 -4.29
C THR A 199 10.48 10.62 -3.32
N SER A 200 9.27 10.14 -3.02
CA SER A 200 9.05 8.92 -2.22
C SER A 200 9.70 7.72 -2.87
N ILE A 201 9.43 7.50 -4.17
CA ILE A 201 9.93 6.35 -4.93
C ILE A 201 11.45 6.26 -4.83
N PHE A 202 12.16 7.35 -5.20
CA PHE A 202 13.62 7.33 -5.23
C PHE A 202 14.30 7.43 -3.86
N SER A 203 13.57 7.78 -2.78
CA SER A 203 14.15 7.79 -1.43
C SER A 203 14.05 6.44 -0.72
N ILE A 204 12.93 5.70 -0.85
CA ILE A 204 12.71 4.53 -0.01
C ILE A 204 12.46 3.21 -0.74
N ALA A 205 12.31 3.19 -2.08
CA ALA A 205 12.05 1.94 -2.82
C ALA A 205 13.27 1.02 -2.85
N ASP A 206 13.08 -0.27 -2.59
CA ASP A 206 14.06 -1.33 -2.89
C ASP A 206 13.86 -1.85 -4.32
N ARG A 207 12.60 -2.03 -4.73
CA ARG A 207 12.20 -2.49 -6.06
C ARG A 207 11.03 -1.66 -6.56
N ILE A 208 10.95 -1.50 -7.87
CA ILE A 208 9.94 -0.71 -8.56
C ILE A 208 9.43 -1.50 -9.74
N VAL A 209 8.12 -1.53 -9.95
CA VAL A 209 7.48 -1.95 -11.19
C VAL A 209 6.70 -0.78 -11.77
N MET A 210 6.93 -0.47 -13.04
CA MET A 210 6.19 0.56 -13.76
C MET A 210 5.13 -0.07 -14.65
N LEU A 211 3.89 0.36 -14.44
CA LEU A 211 2.77 0.06 -15.33
C LEU A 211 2.61 1.17 -16.37
N TYR A 212 2.47 0.76 -17.61
CA TYR A 212 2.17 1.64 -18.73
C TYR A 212 1.16 0.96 -19.64
N ARG A 213 0.05 1.65 -19.93
CA ARG A 213 -1.05 1.11 -20.78
C ARG A 213 -1.54 -0.28 -20.34
N GLY A 214 -1.65 -0.48 -19.02
CA GLY A 214 -2.15 -1.73 -18.43
C GLY A 214 -1.16 -2.89 -18.44
N LYS A 215 0.09 -2.70 -18.83
CA LYS A 215 1.15 -3.72 -18.87
C LYS A 215 2.34 -3.32 -18.00
N VAL A 216 3.15 -4.31 -17.60
CA VAL A 216 4.47 -4.03 -17.02
C VAL A 216 5.37 -3.48 -18.11
N ARG A 217 5.87 -2.26 -17.90
CA ARG A 217 6.82 -1.62 -18.80
C ARG A 217 8.27 -1.88 -18.39
N MET A 218 8.53 -1.81 -17.09
CA MET A 218 9.84 -2.04 -16.52
C MET A 218 9.73 -2.50 -15.08
N GLU A 219 10.64 -3.36 -14.66
CA GLU A 219 10.87 -3.75 -13.28
C GLU A 219 12.37 -3.64 -12.97
N GLY A 220 12.72 -3.15 -11.76
CA GLY A 220 14.12 -3.03 -11.35
C GLY A 220 14.28 -2.28 -10.02
N GLY A 221 15.51 -2.03 -9.64
CA GLY A 221 15.86 -1.14 -8.53
C GLY A 221 15.85 0.33 -8.95
N ARG A 222 16.07 1.23 -7.98
CA ARG A 222 16.12 2.69 -8.23
C ARG A 222 17.16 3.08 -9.28
N ASP A 223 18.31 2.43 -9.26
CA ASP A 223 19.41 2.78 -10.18
C ASP A 223 19.15 2.25 -11.59
N ASP A 224 18.47 1.11 -11.72
CA ASP A 224 18.03 0.59 -13.03
C ASP A 224 17.07 1.60 -13.71
N PHE A 225 16.13 2.16 -12.95
CA PHE A 225 15.18 3.17 -13.45
C PHE A 225 15.88 4.47 -13.86
N LYS A 226 16.92 4.92 -13.14
CA LYS A 226 17.69 6.10 -13.50
C LYS A 226 18.53 5.89 -14.75
N ALA A 227 19.08 4.68 -14.92
CA ALA A 227 20.02 4.36 -16.00
C ALA A 227 19.34 3.88 -17.30
N THR A 228 18.06 3.52 -17.28
CA THR A 228 17.37 2.95 -18.45
C THR A 228 17.34 3.93 -19.63
N PRO A 229 17.60 3.46 -20.87
CA PRO A 229 17.42 4.27 -22.07
C PRO A 229 15.96 4.37 -22.53
N ASP A 230 15.01 3.72 -21.85
CA ASP A 230 13.59 3.73 -22.22
C ASP A 230 13.00 5.13 -22.11
N GLY A 231 12.68 5.76 -23.23
CA GLY A 231 12.16 7.12 -23.29
C GLY A 231 10.84 7.33 -22.53
N VAL A 232 9.97 6.32 -22.46
CA VAL A 232 8.69 6.36 -21.70
C VAL A 232 8.98 6.40 -20.22
N VAL A 233 9.88 5.54 -19.74
CA VAL A 233 10.30 5.50 -18.33
C VAL A 233 11.01 6.81 -17.96
N GLN A 234 11.96 7.26 -18.79
CA GLN A 234 12.70 8.50 -18.54
C GLN A 234 11.80 9.72 -18.50
N GLN A 235 10.81 9.83 -19.38
CA GLN A 235 9.85 10.92 -19.35
C GLN A 235 9.04 10.91 -18.06
N PHE A 236 8.58 9.74 -17.63
CA PHE A 236 7.80 9.61 -16.39
C PHE A 236 8.62 10.01 -15.15
N ILE A 237 9.83 9.46 -14.98
CA ILE A 237 10.65 9.71 -13.78
C ILE A 237 11.29 11.10 -13.74
N THR A 238 11.36 11.80 -14.87
CA THR A 238 11.88 13.18 -14.93
C THR A 238 10.77 14.23 -14.97
N GLY A 239 9.50 13.80 -15.10
CA GLY A 239 8.35 14.70 -15.15
C GLY A 239 8.32 15.61 -16.40
N ARG A 240 8.94 15.22 -17.51
CA ARG A 240 8.96 16.01 -18.74
C ARG A 240 7.57 16.06 -19.37
N ALA A 241 7.13 17.26 -19.76
CA ALA A 241 5.83 17.44 -20.40
C ALA A 241 5.75 16.84 -21.82
N THR A 242 6.89 16.74 -22.51
CA THR A 242 6.99 16.25 -23.90
C THR A 242 7.81 14.97 -23.95
N GLY A 243 7.39 14.00 -24.80
CA GLY A 243 8.07 12.73 -24.99
C GLY A 243 7.12 11.60 -25.41
N PRO A 244 7.58 10.37 -25.43
CA PRO A 244 6.81 9.21 -25.90
C PRO A 244 5.77 8.69 -24.89
N PHE A 245 5.69 9.25 -23.68
CA PHE A 245 4.70 8.87 -22.67
C PHE A 245 3.36 9.51 -23.02
N GLU A 246 2.40 8.70 -23.48
CA GLU A 246 1.04 9.12 -23.78
C GLU A 246 0.10 8.66 -22.64
N LEU A 247 -0.83 9.53 -22.23
CA LEU A 247 -1.85 9.30 -21.21
C LEU A 247 -3.04 8.48 -21.71
#